data_14b8107ba8b64a4e935d66e6f6f50ead
#
_entry.id   14b8107ba8b64a4e935d66e6f6f50ead
#
_cell.length_a   1.000
_cell.length_b   1.000
_cell.length_c   1.000
_cell.angle_alpha   90.00
_cell.angle_beta   90.00
_cell.angle_gamma   90.00
#
_symmetry.space_group_name_H-M   'P 1'
#
loop_
_entity.id
_entity.type
_entity.pdbx_description
1 polymer ?
#
loop_
_entity_poly.entity_id
_entity_poly.type
_entity_poly.pdbx_seq_one_letter_code
_entity_poly.pdbx_strand_id
1 'polypeptide(L)'
;MFKNIFDKIKESFISVIPIVALVLVLGLTISPLSGYDITKFIISAVLLILGMALFTVGADSAMFTMGSSVAGHLSKSRKLLTLLAFAFVLGFIITLAEPDLSVLAGQVGAINKWLFIIAVSVGVGLFLALAVLRIIFQISLKTILTIAYSIVIILMLIVPAEFLPVSIDSGAVTTGPISVPFILAFGMGICAVRSSSKSDEEDSFGLIALTSVGPLITTLLLCIFSKGDMTSTQTVLTQTTTGTFGQMLTEFGVEFLNNISEISLVLLPIVVFFFVYNAIYLKYPKTQILKIIIGLIYTFFGIVIFLTGVLTGFLPIASVIGYKIATSKFSWILLPIGALIGFLIVLAEPAVQVLNKKVEDITHGVISKRVMMITISIGVSLSLIIALARVLYNIDFIYLILPLYLVTIICSVLCTPIFTALAFDSGGVAAGTMSTSFILPFIMGVCVANNTNIMVGAFGTVALIACLPILAISILGVIYRVISQYQIAKEKPKTKKSVEIIEFDYGDDD
;
A
#
# COMPACT_ATOMS: atom_id res chain seq x y z
N MET A 1 -27.55 -0.75 3.98
CA MET A 1 -26.43 -1.02 4.88
C MET A 1 -26.12 -2.53 4.93
N PHE A 2 -27.03 -3.41 5.33
CA PHE A 2 -26.78 -4.86 5.38
C PHE A 2 -26.33 -5.48 4.05
N LYS A 3 -26.91 -5.08 2.91
CA LYS A 3 -26.49 -5.55 1.58
C LYS A 3 -25.04 -5.20 1.30
N ASN A 4 -24.60 -3.99 1.64
CA ASN A 4 -23.21 -3.57 1.46
C ASN A 4 -22.23 -4.40 2.31
N ILE A 5 -22.59 -4.76 3.55
CA ILE A 5 -21.75 -5.61 4.40
C ILE A 5 -21.62 -7.01 3.79
N PHE A 6 -22.73 -7.60 3.34
CA PHE A 6 -22.68 -8.92 2.71
C PHE A 6 -21.86 -8.94 1.43
N ASP A 7 -21.98 -7.91 0.59
CA ASP A 7 -21.19 -7.77 -0.62
C ASP A 7 -19.69 -7.64 -0.28
N LYS A 8 -19.34 -6.91 0.80
CA LYS A 8 -17.95 -6.78 1.27
C LYS A 8 -17.40 -8.05 1.90
N ILE A 9 -18.23 -8.83 2.62
CA ILE A 9 -17.85 -10.17 3.12
C ILE A 9 -17.55 -11.08 1.93
N LYS A 10 -18.38 -11.07 0.90
CA LYS A 10 -18.14 -11.85 -0.32
C LYS A 10 -16.86 -11.43 -1.04
N GLU A 11 -16.60 -10.13 -1.15
CA GLU A 11 -15.39 -9.59 -1.73
C GLU A 11 -14.15 -10.04 -0.94
N SER A 12 -14.16 -9.87 0.38
CA SER A 12 -13.09 -10.31 1.27
C SER A 12 -12.87 -11.83 1.25
N PHE A 13 -13.95 -12.61 1.18
CA PHE A 13 -13.88 -14.07 1.07
C PHE A 13 -13.18 -14.49 -0.22
N ILE A 14 -13.61 -13.95 -1.38
CA ILE A 14 -13.00 -14.25 -2.69
C ILE A 14 -11.52 -13.87 -2.70
N SER A 15 -11.15 -12.79 -2.03
CA SER A 15 -9.78 -12.30 -1.96
C SER A 15 -8.86 -13.18 -1.09
N VAL A 16 -9.34 -13.64 0.06
CA VAL A 16 -8.51 -14.35 1.06
C VAL A 16 -8.45 -15.87 0.79
N ILE A 17 -9.51 -16.47 0.26
CA ILE A 17 -9.62 -17.92 0.05
C ILE A 17 -8.46 -18.51 -0.79
N PRO A 18 -7.98 -17.89 -1.88
CA PRO A 18 -6.87 -18.47 -2.66
C PRO A 18 -5.59 -18.67 -1.82
N ILE A 19 -5.28 -17.70 -0.93
CA ILE A 19 -4.12 -17.80 -0.03
C ILE A 19 -4.36 -18.87 1.03
N VAL A 20 -5.57 -18.90 1.61
CA VAL A 20 -5.94 -19.92 2.59
C VAL A 20 -5.84 -21.32 1.99
N ALA A 21 -6.38 -21.53 0.80
CA ALA A 21 -6.31 -22.80 0.09
C ALA A 21 -4.86 -23.21 -0.17
N LEU A 22 -4.01 -22.29 -0.64
CA LEU A 22 -2.60 -22.54 -0.87
C LEU A 22 -1.88 -22.96 0.42
N VAL A 23 -2.08 -22.23 1.51
CA VAL A 23 -1.48 -22.52 2.82
C VAL A 23 -1.94 -23.89 3.34
N LEU A 24 -3.21 -24.23 3.20
CA LEU A 24 -3.72 -25.54 3.62
C LEU A 24 -3.13 -26.67 2.76
N VAL A 25 -3.02 -26.50 1.44
CA VAL A 25 -2.37 -27.49 0.57
C VAL A 25 -0.91 -27.68 0.97
N LEU A 26 -0.16 -26.59 1.20
CA LEU A 26 1.24 -26.67 1.64
C LEU A 26 1.36 -27.31 3.02
N GLY A 27 0.46 -26.95 3.94
CA GLY A 27 0.41 -27.47 5.31
C GLY A 27 0.00 -28.93 5.42
N LEU A 28 -0.67 -29.48 4.43
CA LEU A 28 -1.04 -30.90 4.36
C LEU A 28 -0.04 -31.76 3.59
N THR A 29 0.78 -31.13 2.74
CA THR A 29 1.69 -31.85 1.82
C THR A 29 3.16 -31.67 2.16
N ILE A 30 3.74 -30.53 1.79
CA ILE A 30 5.19 -30.27 1.83
C ILE A 30 5.66 -29.84 3.23
N SER A 31 4.83 -29.10 3.94
CA SER A 31 5.11 -28.50 5.24
C SER A 31 4.08 -28.96 6.29
N PRO A 32 4.08 -30.23 6.72
CA PRO A 32 3.00 -30.78 7.53
C PRO A 32 2.82 -29.97 8.82
N LEU A 33 1.63 -29.33 8.94
CA LEU A 33 1.21 -28.57 10.11
C LEU A 33 0.51 -29.51 11.11
N SER A 34 0.55 -29.15 12.40
CA SER A 34 -0.25 -29.85 13.41
C SER A 34 -1.74 -29.57 13.23
N GLY A 35 -2.61 -30.46 13.72
CA GLY A 35 -4.06 -30.19 13.72
C GLY A 35 -4.42 -28.93 14.51
N TYR A 36 -3.64 -28.59 15.52
CA TYR A 36 -3.78 -27.34 16.27
C TYR A 36 -3.49 -26.11 15.39
N ASP A 37 -2.38 -26.11 14.64
CA ASP A 37 -2.00 -25.01 13.75
C ASP A 37 -3.00 -24.84 12.60
N ILE A 38 -3.51 -25.94 12.01
CA ILE A 38 -4.52 -25.89 10.95
C ILE A 38 -5.80 -25.25 11.49
N THR A 39 -6.28 -25.68 12.68
CA THR A 39 -7.49 -25.11 13.28
C THR A 39 -7.30 -23.64 13.61
N LYS A 40 -6.15 -23.26 14.18
CA LYS A 40 -5.77 -21.89 14.49
C LYS A 40 -5.75 -21.01 13.23
N PHE A 41 -5.19 -21.52 12.14
CA PHE A 41 -5.14 -20.83 10.86
C PHE A 41 -6.53 -20.63 10.23
N ILE A 42 -7.41 -21.63 10.29
CA ILE A 42 -8.78 -21.51 9.77
C ILE A 42 -9.58 -20.47 10.55
N ILE A 43 -9.49 -20.49 11.89
CA ILE A 43 -10.15 -19.46 12.74
C ILE A 43 -9.61 -18.08 12.39
N SER A 44 -8.28 -17.95 12.25
CA SER A 44 -7.64 -16.69 11.85
C SER A 44 -8.11 -16.22 10.47
N ALA A 45 -8.27 -17.12 9.50
CA ALA A 45 -8.79 -16.79 8.18
C ALA A 45 -10.23 -16.23 8.23
N VAL A 46 -11.08 -16.82 9.07
CA VAL A 46 -12.46 -16.32 9.29
C VAL A 46 -12.44 -14.94 9.91
N LEU A 47 -11.62 -14.72 10.96
CA LEU A 47 -11.46 -13.41 11.59
C LEU A 47 -10.91 -12.36 10.59
N LEU A 48 -9.96 -12.76 9.77
CA LEU A 48 -9.38 -11.89 8.74
C LEU A 48 -10.42 -11.46 7.71
N ILE A 49 -11.23 -12.38 7.20
CA ILE A 49 -12.32 -12.09 6.25
C ILE A 49 -13.36 -11.15 6.87
N LEU A 50 -13.82 -11.45 8.08
CA LEU A 50 -14.82 -10.64 8.78
C LEU A 50 -14.26 -9.25 9.15
N GLY A 51 -13.03 -9.21 9.67
CA GLY A 51 -12.35 -7.98 10.03
C GLY A 51 -12.15 -7.08 8.81
N MET A 52 -11.67 -7.63 7.70
CA MET A 52 -11.45 -6.90 6.45
C MET A 52 -12.75 -6.34 5.86
N ALA A 53 -13.84 -7.13 5.89
CA ALA A 53 -15.14 -6.67 5.40
C ALA A 53 -15.69 -5.51 6.22
N LEU A 54 -15.71 -5.65 7.57
CA LEU A 54 -16.17 -4.59 8.47
C LEU A 54 -15.33 -3.33 8.33
N PHE A 55 -14.01 -3.49 8.30
CA PHE A 55 -13.07 -2.41 8.16
C PHE A 55 -13.27 -1.65 6.84
N THR A 56 -13.41 -2.35 5.70
CA THR A 56 -13.62 -1.70 4.40
C THR A 56 -14.93 -0.90 4.37
N VAL A 57 -16.02 -1.43 4.93
CA VAL A 57 -17.29 -0.70 5.06
C VAL A 57 -17.12 0.54 5.94
N GLY A 58 -16.37 0.40 7.04
CA GLY A 58 -16.09 1.50 7.95
C GLY A 58 -15.23 2.60 7.31
N ALA A 59 -14.15 2.22 6.65
CA ALA A 59 -13.25 3.13 5.95
C ALA A 59 -13.97 3.90 4.84
N ASP A 60 -14.77 3.23 4.00
CA ASP A 60 -15.58 3.88 2.96
C ASP A 60 -16.58 4.88 3.56
N SER A 61 -17.20 4.54 4.69
CA SER A 61 -18.26 5.36 5.30
C SER A 61 -17.71 6.53 6.12
N ALA A 62 -16.59 6.34 6.82
CA ALA A 62 -15.99 7.33 7.71
C ALA A 62 -14.78 8.01 7.08
N MET A 63 -13.71 7.27 6.75
CA MET A 63 -12.43 7.84 6.36
C MET A 63 -12.52 8.61 5.03
N PHE A 64 -13.21 8.03 4.03
CA PHE A 64 -13.44 8.72 2.76
C PHE A 64 -14.26 10.01 2.93
N THR A 65 -15.34 9.93 3.73
CA THR A 65 -16.19 11.10 4.00
C THR A 65 -15.44 12.17 4.78
N MET A 66 -14.63 11.79 5.77
CA MET A 66 -13.80 12.71 6.56
C MET A 66 -12.77 13.39 5.66
N GLY A 67 -12.03 12.62 4.86
CA GLY A 67 -10.99 13.12 3.96
C GLY A 67 -11.53 14.14 2.95
N SER A 68 -12.59 13.77 2.22
CA SER A 68 -13.20 14.65 1.21
C SER A 68 -13.80 15.92 1.80
N SER A 69 -14.41 15.82 2.98
CA SER A 69 -15.04 16.96 3.66
C SER A 69 -14.03 17.96 4.16
N VAL A 70 -12.96 17.49 4.82
CA VAL A 70 -11.88 18.34 5.31
C VAL A 70 -11.16 18.99 4.12
N ALA A 71 -10.85 18.22 3.08
CA ALA A 71 -10.22 18.75 1.87
C ALA A 71 -11.06 19.81 1.17
N GLY A 72 -12.36 19.54 0.96
CA GLY A 72 -13.28 20.49 0.33
C GLY A 72 -13.46 21.80 1.10
N HIS A 73 -13.37 21.76 2.43
CA HIS A 73 -13.38 22.98 3.24
C HIS A 73 -12.03 23.71 3.20
N LEU A 74 -10.91 22.96 3.36
CA LEU A 74 -9.56 23.52 3.36
C LEU A 74 -9.18 24.17 2.02
N SER A 75 -9.62 23.60 0.89
CA SER A 75 -9.33 24.12 -0.45
C SER A 75 -9.94 25.52 -0.70
N LYS A 76 -10.99 25.88 0.06
CA LYS A 76 -11.56 27.23 0.06
C LYS A 76 -10.74 28.25 0.85
N SER A 77 -9.79 27.79 1.67
CA SER A 77 -8.93 28.68 2.45
C SER A 77 -7.95 29.42 1.55
N ARG A 78 -7.84 30.74 1.75
CA ARG A 78 -6.87 31.58 1.04
C ARG A 78 -5.48 31.58 1.67
N LYS A 79 -5.32 30.97 2.86
CA LYS A 79 -4.05 30.94 3.60
C LYS A 79 -3.30 29.64 3.31
N LEU A 80 -2.27 29.72 2.46
CA LEU A 80 -1.43 28.58 2.08
C LEU A 80 -0.83 27.85 3.29
N LEU A 81 -0.26 28.59 4.24
CA LEU A 81 0.38 27.99 5.43
C LEU A 81 -0.61 27.16 6.25
N THR A 82 -1.84 27.63 6.40
CA THR A 82 -2.89 26.89 7.13
C THR A 82 -3.22 25.58 6.39
N LEU A 83 -3.36 25.63 5.06
CA LEU A 83 -3.63 24.44 4.25
C LEU A 83 -2.51 23.40 4.37
N LEU A 84 -1.24 23.84 4.30
CA LEU A 84 -0.09 22.94 4.42
C LEU A 84 0.04 22.35 5.84
N ALA A 85 -0.20 23.16 6.88
CA ALA A 85 -0.19 22.69 8.26
C ALA A 85 -1.26 21.62 8.51
N PHE A 86 -2.47 21.81 8.00
CA PHE A 86 -3.53 20.81 8.10
C PHE A 86 -3.21 19.55 7.29
N ALA A 87 -2.66 19.67 6.08
CA ALA A 87 -2.22 18.54 5.28
C ALA A 87 -1.15 17.72 6.02
N PHE A 88 -0.16 18.39 6.62
CA PHE A 88 0.85 17.74 7.46
C PHE A 88 0.22 16.97 8.63
N VAL A 89 -0.63 17.63 9.43
CA VAL A 89 -1.28 17.02 10.60
C VAL A 89 -2.14 15.84 10.19
N LEU A 90 -2.89 15.95 9.09
CA LEU A 90 -3.70 14.86 8.57
C LEU A 90 -2.86 13.66 8.13
N GLY A 91 -1.83 13.89 7.31
CA GLY A 91 -0.92 12.83 6.89
C GLY A 91 -0.24 12.12 8.06
N PHE A 92 0.20 12.90 9.06
CA PHE A 92 0.80 12.38 10.29
C PHE A 92 -0.18 11.50 11.08
N ILE A 93 -1.39 11.99 11.37
CA ILE A 93 -2.39 11.28 12.20
C ILE A 93 -2.89 10.02 11.50
N ILE A 94 -3.13 10.07 10.19
CA ILE A 94 -3.64 8.92 9.43
C ILE A 94 -2.61 7.80 9.39
N THR A 95 -1.35 8.16 9.22
CA THR A 95 -0.27 7.17 9.20
C THR A 95 -0.04 6.54 10.57
N LEU A 96 -0.19 7.31 11.65
CA LEU A 96 -0.21 6.74 13.00
C LEU A 96 -1.30 5.69 13.17
N ALA A 97 -2.45 5.88 12.51
CA ALA A 97 -3.60 4.98 12.59
C ALA A 97 -3.48 3.75 11.66
N GLU A 98 -2.39 3.63 10.88
CA GLU A 98 -2.24 2.55 9.91
C GLU A 98 -1.82 1.24 10.58
N PRO A 99 -2.66 0.18 10.54
CA PRO A 99 -2.37 -1.09 11.20
C PRO A 99 -1.15 -1.80 10.60
N ASP A 100 -0.92 -1.68 9.29
CA ASP A 100 0.20 -2.31 8.59
C ASP A 100 1.54 -1.79 9.09
N LEU A 101 1.60 -0.48 9.38
CA LEU A 101 2.77 0.15 9.96
C LEU A 101 3.05 -0.37 11.38
N SER A 102 1.98 -0.59 12.18
CA SER A 102 2.13 -1.15 13.53
C SER A 102 2.64 -2.58 13.50
N VAL A 103 2.16 -3.40 12.54
CA VAL A 103 2.64 -4.77 12.31
C VAL A 103 4.11 -4.77 11.89
N LEU A 104 4.50 -3.95 10.90
CA LEU A 104 5.91 -3.86 10.49
C LEU A 104 6.80 -3.39 11.63
N ALA A 105 6.44 -2.28 12.29
CA ALA A 105 7.22 -1.71 13.39
C ALA A 105 7.38 -2.70 14.56
N GLY A 106 6.37 -3.53 14.79
CA GLY A 106 6.43 -4.63 15.73
C GLY A 106 7.41 -5.75 15.35
N GLN A 107 7.71 -5.90 14.06
CA GLN A 107 8.67 -6.90 13.53
C GLN A 107 10.11 -6.36 13.47
N VAL A 108 10.32 -5.06 13.63
CA VAL A 108 11.64 -4.42 13.65
C VAL A 108 12.18 -4.41 15.09
N GLY A 109 13.01 -5.40 15.44
CA GLY A 109 13.56 -5.52 16.79
C GLY A 109 14.63 -4.47 17.15
N ALA A 110 15.34 -3.94 16.16
CA ALA A 110 16.51 -3.09 16.35
C ALA A 110 16.20 -1.60 16.64
N ILE A 111 14.97 -1.15 16.40
CA ILE A 111 14.55 0.24 16.56
C ILE A 111 13.31 0.28 17.46
N ASN A 112 13.21 1.28 18.32
CA ASN A 112 12.00 1.47 19.13
C ASN A 112 10.76 1.61 18.25
N LYS A 113 9.74 0.77 18.48
CA LYS A 113 8.47 0.71 17.70
C LYS A 113 7.87 2.10 17.49
N TRP A 114 7.73 2.88 18.57
CA TRP A 114 7.09 4.20 18.50
C TRP A 114 7.94 5.24 17.77
N LEU A 115 9.26 5.20 17.95
CA LEU A 115 10.16 6.10 17.22
C LEU A 115 10.11 5.85 15.72
N PHE A 116 10.05 4.58 15.31
CA PHE A 116 9.90 4.20 13.90
C PHE A 116 8.56 4.70 13.33
N ILE A 117 7.45 4.44 14.03
CA ILE A 117 6.10 4.87 13.62
C ILE A 117 6.04 6.41 13.50
N ILE A 118 6.60 7.15 14.47
CA ILE A 118 6.61 8.61 14.42
C ILE A 118 7.44 9.12 13.25
N ALA A 119 8.62 8.55 12.98
CA ALA A 119 9.45 8.96 11.86
C ALA A 119 8.75 8.77 10.52
N VAL A 120 8.11 7.61 10.33
CA VAL A 120 7.28 7.30 9.16
C VAL A 120 6.14 8.30 9.02
N SER A 121 5.41 8.56 10.10
CA SER A 121 4.26 9.47 10.11
C SER A 121 4.64 10.92 9.81
N VAL A 122 5.81 11.38 10.30
CA VAL A 122 6.37 12.69 9.94
C VAL A 122 6.66 12.74 8.44
N GLY A 123 7.25 11.69 7.87
CA GLY A 123 7.52 11.59 6.44
C GLY A 123 6.26 11.72 5.59
N VAL A 124 5.21 10.98 5.92
CA VAL A 124 3.92 11.06 5.22
C VAL A 124 3.31 12.45 5.37
N GLY A 125 3.32 13.03 6.57
CA GLY A 125 2.78 14.38 6.81
C GLY A 125 3.48 15.44 5.97
N LEU A 126 4.81 15.45 5.94
CA LEU A 126 5.60 16.39 5.15
C LEU A 126 5.33 16.23 3.65
N PHE A 127 5.26 14.99 3.15
CA PHE A 127 5.07 14.75 1.74
C PHE A 127 3.61 14.88 1.29
N LEU A 128 2.63 14.71 2.19
CA LEU A 128 1.24 15.07 1.90
C LEU A 128 1.10 16.61 1.79
N ALA A 129 1.78 17.37 2.64
CA ALA A 129 1.84 18.83 2.50
C ALA A 129 2.53 19.25 1.18
N LEU A 130 3.62 18.58 0.81
CA LEU A 130 4.30 18.78 -0.48
C LEU A 130 3.39 18.41 -1.67
N ALA A 131 2.61 17.33 -1.57
CA ALA A 131 1.66 16.92 -2.59
C ALA A 131 0.56 17.97 -2.80
N VAL A 132 0.06 18.57 -1.72
CA VAL A 132 -0.88 19.70 -1.78
C VAL A 132 -0.23 20.92 -2.44
N LEU A 133 1.01 21.22 -2.06
CA LEU A 133 1.78 22.33 -2.65
C LEU A 133 1.97 22.13 -4.16
N ARG A 134 2.26 20.88 -4.60
CA ARG A 134 2.32 20.49 -6.01
C ARG A 134 1.04 20.84 -6.76
N ILE A 135 -0.12 20.45 -6.24
CA ILE A 135 -1.43 20.69 -6.85
C ILE A 135 -1.68 22.20 -6.97
N ILE A 136 -1.30 22.96 -5.95
CA ILE A 136 -1.51 24.43 -5.92
C ILE A 136 -0.67 25.15 -6.97
N PHE A 137 0.62 24.79 -7.07
CA PHE A 137 1.58 25.43 -7.97
C PHE A 137 1.70 24.72 -9.33
N GLN A 138 0.91 23.64 -9.55
CA GLN A 138 0.92 22.82 -10.77
C GLN A 138 2.34 22.31 -11.13
N ILE A 139 3.11 21.93 -10.12
CA ILE A 139 4.46 21.40 -10.31
C ILE A 139 4.37 19.97 -10.86
N SER A 140 5.20 19.66 -11.85
CA SER A 140 5.25 18.33 -12.45
C SER A 140 5.56 17.25 -11.42
N LEU A 141 4.69 16.22 -11.32
CA LEU A 141 4.91 15.06 -10.45
C LEU A 141 6.23 14.36 -10.75
N LYS A 142 6.56 14.20 -12.04
CA LYS A 142 7.82 13.58 -12.48
C LYS A 142 9.03 14.28 -11.90
N THR A 143 9.05 15.61 -11.90
CA THR A 143 10.15 16.41 -11.37
C THR A 143 10.33 16.17 -9.88
N ILE A 144 9.23 16.22 -9.11
CA ILE A 144 9.29 16.02 -7.65
C ILE A 144 9.74 14.59 -7.32
N LEU A 145 9.18 13.57 -7.99
CA LEU A 145 9.55 12.18 -7.77
C LEU A 145 11.02 11.95 -8.14
N THR A 146 11.51 12.49 -9.28
CA THR A 146 12.90 12.33 -9.67
C THR A 146 13.84 12.94 -8.64
N ILE A 147 13.56 14.14 -8.14
CA ILE A 147 14.36 14.78 -7.09
C ILE A 147 14.31 13.96 -5.79
N ALA A 148 13.12 13.57 -5.35
CA ALA A 148 12.92 12.85 -4.09
C ALA A 148 13.62 11.48 -4.12
N TYR A 149 13.46 10.70 -5.21
CA TYR A 149 14.15 9.41 -5.35
C TYR A 149 15.67 9.57 -5.54
N SER A 150 16.14 10.67 -6.14
CA SER A 150 17.59 10.98 -6.17
C SER A 150 18.13 11.19 -4.76
N ILE A 151 17.39 11.88 -3.89
CA ILE A 151 17.75 12.04 -2.47
C ILE A 151 17.73 10.66 -1.77
N VAL A 152 16.71 9.83 -2.01
CA VAL A 152 16.65 8.46 -1.47
C VAL A 152 17.89 7.67 -1.86
N ILE A 153 18.28 7.69 -3.15
CA ILE A 153 19.47 6.97 -3.64
C ILE A 153 20.75 7.47 -2.94
N ILE A 154 20.92 8.78 -2.74
CA ILE A 154 22.06 9.31 -2.01
C ILE A 154 22.08 8.82 -0.56
N LEU A 155 20.93 8.86 0.12
CA LEU A 155 20.81 8.39 1.50
C LEU A 155 21.04 6.87 1.63
N MET A 156 20.61 6.07 0.63
CA MET A 156 20.87 4.63 0.58
C MET A 156 22.37 4.27 0.56
N LEU A 157 23.20 5.13 -0.03
CA LEU A 157 24.65 4.94 -0.07
C LEU A 157 25.33 5.31 1.25
N ILE A 158 24.66 6.04 2.13
CA ILE A 158 25.20 6.55 3.41
C ILE A 158 24.74 5.69 4.59
N VAL A 159 23.52 5.15 4.53
CA VAL A 159 22.93 4.36 5.62
C VAL A 159 23.70 3.06 5.83
N PRO A 160 23.87 2.58 7.09
CA PRO A 160 24.46 1.27 7.34
C PRO A 160 23.67 0.16 6.63
N ALA A 161 24.39 -0.78 5.98
CA ALA A 161 23.80 -1.82 5.12
C ALA A 161 22.73 -2.67 5.84
N GLU A 162 22.85 -2.83 7.14
CA GLU A 162 21.95 -3.61 7.99
C GLU A 162 20.58 -2.94 8.17
N PHE A 163 20.52 -1.59 8.17
CA PHE A 163 19.29 -0.82 8.30
C PHE A 163 18.63 -0.47 6.97
N LEU A 164 19.37 -0.61 5.86
CA LEU A 164 18.88 -0.26 4.53
C LEU A 164 17.57 -0.97 4.17
N PRO A 165 17.43 -2.31 4.34
CA PRO A 165 16.21 -3.01 3.97
C PRO A 165 14.98 -2.50 4.73
N VAL A 166 15.08 -2.34 6.05
CA VAL A 166 14.00 -1.84 6.90
C VAL A 166 13.59 -0.40 6.53
N SER A 167 14.60 0.45 6.28
CA SER A 167 14.33 1.84 5.91
C SER A 167 13.55 1.94 4.61
N ILE A 168 13.86 1.10 3.63
CA ILE A 168 13.17 1.12 2.34
C ILE A 168 11.78 0.46 2.45
N ASP A 169 11.60 -0.57 3.28
CA ASP A 169 10.30 -1.19 3.54
C ASP A 169 9.30 -0.18 4.15
N SER A 170 9.78 0.80 4.92
CA SER A 170 8.92 1.79 5.57
C SER A 170 8.06 2.60 4.60
N GLY A 171 8.62 2.95 3.43
CA GLY A 171 7.87 3.70 2.42
C GLY A 171 6.76 2.88 1.77
N ALA A 172 6.95 1.57 1.67
CA ALA A 172 5.98 0.68 1.07
C ALA A 172 4.76 0.39 2.00
N VAL A 173 4.96 0.47 3.31
CA VAL A 173 3.94 0.09 4.32
C VAL A 173 3.02 1.25 4.72
N THR A 174 3.31 2.47 4.30
CA THR A 174 2.52 3.66 4.67
C THR A 174 1.20 3.77 3.95
N THR A 175 1.00 2.99 2.91
CA THR A 175 -0.18 3.02 2.05
C THR A 175 -1.01 1.76 2.26
N GLY A 176 -1.74 1.74 3.36
CA GLY A 176 -2.61 0.65 3.71
C GLY A 176 -4.09 0.99 3.56
N PRO A 177 -4.94 0.15 4.11
CA PRO A 177 -6.38 0.23 3.92
C PRO A 177 -7.07 1.46 4.53
N ILE A 178 -6.45 2.19 5.49
CA ILE A 178 -6.98 3.46 6.01
C ILE A 178 -6.47 4.65 5.21
N SER A 179 -5.16 4.69 4.98
CA SER A 179 -4.49 5.83 4.39
C SER A 179 -4.86 6.03 2.91
N VAL A 180 -4.94 4.95 2.12
CA VAL A 180 -5.24 5.02 0.68
C VAL A 180 -6.59 5.67 0.38
N PRO A 181 -7.74 5.20 0.92
CA PRO A 181 -9.03 5.84 0.66
C PRO A 181 -9.06 7.30 1.12
N PHE A 182 -8.42 7.60 2.25
CA PHE A 182 -8.39 8.96 2.78
C PHE A 182 -7.53 9.90 1.91
N ILE A 183 -6.30 9.52 1.56
CA ILE A 183 -5.40 10.34 0.73
C ILE A 183 -6.01 10.59 -0.64
N LEU A 184 -6.62 9.55 -1.26
CA LEU A 184 -7.33 9.70 -2.53
C LEU A 184 -8.53 10.65 -2.41
N ALA A 185 -9.34 10.52 -1.35
CA ALA A 185 -10.48 11.41 -1.11
C ALA A 185 -10.04 12.84 -0.82
N PHE A 186 -8.96 13.02 -0.07
CA PHE A 186 -8.36 14.31 0.23
C PHE A 186 -7.84 14.98 -1.04
N GLY A 187 -7.11 14.25 -1.89
CA GLY A 187 -6.62 14.75 -3.17
C GLY A 187 -7.74 15.19 -4.10
N MET A 188 -8.77 14.35 -4.26
CA MET A 188 -9.94 14.70 -5.06
C MET A 188 -10.65 15.95 -4.54
N GLY A 189 -10.80 16.05 -3.21
CA GLY A 189 -11.44 17.21 -2.60
C GLY A 189 -10.67 18.51 -2.83
N ILE A 190 -9.34 18.48 -2.91
CA ILE A 190 -8.52 19.64 -3.25
C ILE A 190 -8.63 19.96 -4.74
N CYS A 191 -8.52 18.97 -5.62
CA CYS A 191 -8.62 19.15 -7.05
C CYS A 191 -10.01 19.69 -7.45
N ALA A 192 -11.10 19.14 -6.94
CA ALA A 192 -12.47 19.50 -7.29
C ALA A 192 -12.83 20.99 -7.05
N VAL A 193 -12.18 21.66 -6.11
CA VAL A 193 -12.45 23.09 -5.82
C VAL A 193 -11.61 24.01 -6.69
N ARG A 194 -10.50 23.54 -7.24
CA ARG A 194 -9.56 24.33 -8.03
C ARG A 194 -9.68 24.12 -9.53
N SER A 195 -10.36 23.03 -9.95
CA SER A 195 -10.38 22.64 -11.35
C SER A 195 -11.37 23.44 -12.17
N SER A 196 -10.88 23.94 -13.29
CA SER A 196 -11.66 24.51 -14.38
C SER A 196 -11.65 23.63 -15.64
N SER A 197 -10.90 22.53 -15.65
CA SER A 197 -10.75 21.67 -16.84
C SER A 197 -10.61 20.16 -16.47
N LYS A 198 -10.90 19.28 -17.45
CA LYS A 198 -10.81 17.80 -17.31
C LYS A 198 -9.40 17.28 -16.99
N SER A 199 -8.35 18.05 -17.26
CA SER A 199 -6.96 17.69 -16.92
C SER A 199 -6.68 17.63 -15.41
N ASP A 200 -7.57 18.20 -14.61
CA ASP A 200 -7.38 18.39 -13.18
C ASP A 200 -7.78 17.13 -12.36
N GLU A 201 -8.60 16.24 -12.93
CA GLU A 201 -8.89 14.93 -12.31
C GLU A 201 -7.67 14.02 -12.36
N GLU A 202 -6.82 14.12 -13.39
CA GLU A 202 -5.55 13.40 -13.51
C GLU A 202 -4.55 13.85 -12.44
N ASP A 203 -4.60 15.09 -11.99
CA ASP A 203 -3.75 15.63 -10.92
C ASP A 203 -4.05 15.05 -9.53
N SER A 204 -5.19 14.38 -9.36
CA SER A 204 -5.52 13.64 -8.14
C SER A 204 -4.66 12.37 -7.95
N PHE A 205 -4.03 11.87 -9.00
CA PHE A 205 -3.07 10.78 -8.93
C PHE A 205 -1.67 11.27 -8.55
N GLY A 206 -0.87 10.37 -7.98
CA GLY A 206 0.48 10.66 -7.54
C GLY A 206 0.58 11.20 -6.11
N LEU A 207 -0.55 11.32 -5.39
CA LEU A 207 -0.53 11.68 -3.98
C LEU A 207 0.01 10.52 -3.13
N ILE A 208 -0.46 9.31 -3.41
CA ILE A 208 0.04 8.10 -2.74
C ILE A 208 1.54 7.95 -3.02
N ALA A 209 1.95 8.14 -4.27
CA ALA A 209 3.35 8.13 -4.67
C ALA A 209 4.22 9.07 -3.82
N LEU A 210 3.81 10.31 -3.65
CA LEU A 210 4.55 11.29 -2.86
C LEU A 210 4.55 10.93 -1.37
N THR A 211 3.41 10.53 -0.83
CA THR A 211 3.31 10.14 0.59
C THR A 211 4.12 8.88 0.92
N SER A 212 4.41 8.01 -0.04
CA SER A 212 5.27 6.85 0.15
C SER A 212 6.77 7.19 0.16
N VAL A 213 7.19 8.24 -0.56
CA VAL A 213 8.61 8.64 -0.61
C VAL A 213 9.06 9.36 0.67
N GLY A 214 8.15 10.10 1.32
CA GLY A 214 8.45 10.79 2.57
C GLY A 214 9.04 9.88 3.65
N PRO A 215 8.36 8.79 3.99
CA PRO A 215 8.85 7.77 4.92
C PRO A 215 10.22 7.19 4.56
N LEU A 216 10.49 6.93 3.28
CA LEU A 216 11.82 6.47 2.84
C LEU A 216 12.91 7.44 3.32
N ILE A 217 12.70 8.74 3.11
CA ILE A 217 13.68 9.76 3.49
C ILE A 217 13.80 9.85 5.01
N THR A 218 12.67 9.92 5.72
CA THR A 218 12.69 10.12 7.19
C THR A 218 13.22 8.90 7.93
N THR A 219 12.96 7.69 7.47
CA THR A 219 13.50 6.46 8.10
C THR A 219 14.97 6.22 7.72
N LEU A 220 15.40 6.53 6.49
CA LEU A 220 16.82 6.53 6.15
C LEU A 220 17.59 7.51 7.04
N LEU A 221 17.09 8.72 7.23
CA LEU A 221 17.68 9.68 8.16
C LEU A 221 17.67 9.16 9.59
N LEU A 222 16.54 8.60 10.08
CA LEU A 222 16.47 7.99 11.39
C LEU A 222 17.56 6.93 11.57
N CYS A 223 17.73 6.03 10.60
CA CYS A 223 18.68 4.93 10.66
C CYS A 223 20.13 5.38 10.56
N ILE A 224 20.44 6.46 9.85
CA ILE A 224 21.79 7.07 9.81
C ILE A 224 22.18 7.58 11.19
N PHE A 225 21.25 8.15 11.95
CA PHE A 225 21.52 8.67 13.30
C PHE A 225 21.24 7.67 14.42
N SER A 226 20.62 6.52 14.11
CA SER A 226 20.32 5.50 15.09
C SER A 226 21.58 4.67 15.43
N LYS A 227 21.81 4.50 16.72
CA LYS A 227 22.82 3.57 17.26
C LYS A 227 22.14 2.27 17.74
N GLY A 228 21.12 1.80 17.01
CA GLY A 228 20.34 0.63 17.39
C GLY A 228 21.18 -0.62 17.57
N ASP A 229 20.85 -1.43 18.57
CA ASP A 229 21.52 -2.68 18.84
C ASP A 229 20.90 -3.78 17.96
N MET A 230 21.66 -4.28 16.98
CA MET A 230 21.24 -5.30 16.01
C MET A 230 21.07 -6.70 16.60
N THR A 231 21.39 -6.87 17.88
CA THR A 231 21.29 -8.16 18.55
C THR A 231 19.88 -8.53 19.01
N SER A 232 18.94 -7.57 19.00
CA SER A 232 17.53 -7.82 19.32
C SER A 232 16.81 -8.51 18.15
N THR A 233 17.05 -9.78 17.97
CA THR A 233 16.30 -10.62 17.03
C THR A 233 14.91 -10.92 17.58
N GLN A 234 13.87 -10.66 16.80
CA GLN A 234 12.54 -11.17 17.11
C GLN A 234 12.54 -12.70 17.09
N THR A 235 11.79 -13.27 18.02
CA THR A 235 11.58 -14.73 18.07
C THR A 235 10.65 -15.12 16.90
N VAL A 236 11.23 -15.67 15.84
CA VAL A 236 10.45 -16.22 14.72
C VAL A 236 10.03 -17.64 15.07
N LEU A 237 8.75 -17.92 14.95
CA LEU A 237 8.25 -19.28 15.16
C LEU A 237 8.66 -20.17 13.97
N THR A 238 9.42 -21.21 14.26
CA THR A 238 9.93 -22.17 13.26
C THR A 238 9.35 -23.58 13.45
N GLN A 239 8.68 -23.81 14.58
CA GLN A 239 8.11 -25.12 14.93
C GLN A 239 6.59 -25.03 15.02
N THR A 240 5.93 -26.15 14.71
CA THR A 240 4.50 -26.32 14.95
C THR A 240 4.19 -26.26 16.43
N THR A 241 3.15 -25.53 16.79
CA THR A 241 2.68 -25.48 18.17
C THR A 241 1.73 -26.65 18.46
N THR A 242 1.72 -27.07 19.72
CA THR A 242 0.78 -28.06 20.22
C THR A 242 0.04 -27.44 21.40
N GLY A 243 -1.26 -27.63 21.46
CA GLY A 243 -2.04 -27.07 22.54
C GLY A 243 -3.48 -27.62 22.54
N THR A 244 -4.22 -27.26 23.54
CA THR A 244 -5.67 -27.56 23.65
C THR A 244 -6.50 -26.47 23.00
N PHE A 245 -7.72 -26.78 22.59
CA PHE A 245 -8.66 -25.78 22.05
C PHE A 245 -8.91 -24.62 23.03
N GLY A 246 -8.94 -24.90 24.35
CA GLY A 246 -9.07 -23.87 25.37
C GLY A 246 -7.90 -22.89 25.40
N GLN A 247 -6.66 -23.38 25.25
CA GLN A 247 -5.46 -22.52 25.13
C GLN A 247 -5.52 -21.64 23.89
N MET A 248 -5.93 -22.20 22.75
CA MET A 248 -6.13 -21.45 21.52
C MET A 248 -7.12 -20.30 21.71
N LEU A 249 -8.27 -20.57 22.34
CA LEU A 249 -9.28 -19.55 22.59
C LEU A 249 -8.76 -18.44 23.54
N THR A 250 -7.92 -18.82 24.51
CA THR A 250 -7.27 -17.86 25.41
C THR A 250 -6.28 -16.98 24.65
N GLU A 251 -5.47 -17.53 23.73
CA GLU A 251 -4.54 -16.76 22.87
C GLU A 251 -5.30 -15.74 22.03
N PHE A 252 -6.39 -16.16 21.36
CA PHE A 252 -7.22 -15.21 20.60
C PHE A 252 -7.87 -14.14 21.48
N GLY A 253 -8.33 -14.52 22.68
CA GLY A 253 -8.96 -13.59 23.62
C GLY A 253 -7.98 -12.54 24.17
N VAL A 254 -6.77 -12.95 24.54
CA VAL A 254 -5.71 -12.04 25.02
C VAL A 254 -5.31 -11.09 23.89
N GLU A 255 -5.07 -11.62 22.69
CA GLU A 255 -4.68 -10.80 21.55
C GLU A 255 -5.77 -9.82 21.12
N PHE A 256 -7.04 -10.23 21.19
CA PHE A 256 -8.18 -9.36 20.93
C PHE A 256 -8.23 -8.18 21.91
N LEU A 257 -8.00 -8.42 23.21
CA LEU A 257 -7.99 -7.36 24.23
C LEU A 257 -6.79 -6.42 24.05
N ASN A 258 -5.60 -6.97 23.72
CA ASN A 258 -4.42 -6.17 23.41
C ASN A 258 -4.68 -5.25 22.22
N ASN A 259 -5.25 -5.78 21.14
CA ASN A 259 -5.59 -5.01 19.95
C ASN A 259 -6.66 -3.94 20.22
N ILE A 260 -7.65 -4.19 21.09
CA ILE A 260 -8.58 -3.14 21.52
C ILE A 260 -7.83 -1.96 22.11
N SER A 261 -6.90 -2.21 23.03
CA SER A 261 -6.11 -1.15 23.67
C SER A 261 -5.24 -0.40 22.66
N GLU A 262 -4.50 -1.13 21.82
CA GLU A 262 -3.60 -0.54 20.82
C GLU A 262 -4.37 0.30 19.79
N ILE A 263 -5.43 -0.24 19.20
CA ILE A 263 -6.22 0.45 18.17
C ILE A 263 -7.02 1.61 18.73
N SER A 264 -7.48 1.54 19.99
CA SER A 264 -8.10 2.69 20.65
C SER A 264 -7.14 3.88 20.73
N LEU A 265 -5.90 3.63 21.12
CA LEU A 265 -4.88 4.68 21.25
C LEU A 265 -4.50 5.27 19.88
N VAL A 266 -4.43 4.43 18.86
CA VAL A 266 -4.03 4.79 17.50
C VAL A 266 -5.13 5.55 16.75
N LEU A 267 -6.41 5.16 16.90
CA LEU A 267 -7.53 5.85 16.25
C LEU A 267 -7.99 7.13 16.98
N LEU A 268 -7.70 7.25 18.26
CA LEU A 268 -8.13 8.41 19.08
C LEU A 268 -7.73 9.76 18.46
N PRO A 269 -6.47 9.98 18.01
CA PRO A 269 -6.08 11.26 17.43
C PRO A 269 -6.91 11.66 16.19
N ILE A 270 -7.20 10.72 15.28
CA ILE A 270 -7.99 11.04 14.08
C ILE A 270 -9.45 11.34 14.42
N VAL A 271 -10.02 10.62 15.39
CA VAL A 271 -11.39 10.83 15.88
C VAL A 271 -11.49 12.20 16.53
N VAL A 272 -10.60 12.53 17.47
CA VAL A 272 -10.55 13.83 18.16
C VAL A 272 -10.35 14.96 17.15
N PHE A 273 -9.39 14.82 16.26
CA PHE A 273 -9.15 15.81 15.19
C PHE A 273 -10.41 16.10 14.38
N PHE A 274 -11.06 15.04 13.89
CA PHE A 274 -12.24 15.22 13.04
C PHE A 274 -13.40 15.87 13.79
N PHE A 275 -13.71 15.42 15.02
CA PHE A 275 -14.83 16.01 15.78
C PHE A 275 -14.56 17.45 16.19
N VAL A 276 -13.33 17.80 16.56
CA VAL A 276 -12.94 19.21 16.83
C VAL A 276 -13.05 20.03 15.55
N TYR A 277 -12.55 19.53 14.42
CA TYR A 277 -12.64 20.21 13.13
C TYR A 277 -14.08 20.38 12.67
N ASN A 278 -14.93 19.37 12.87
CA ASN A 278 -16.35 19.44 12.56
C ASN A 278 -17.08 20.46 13.44
N ALA A 279 -16.80 20.51 14.73
CA ALA A 279 -17.43 21.45 15.65
C ALA A 279 -17.11 22.91 15.30
N ILE A 280 -15.88 23.18 14.85
CA ILE A 280 -15.43 24.55 14.53
C ILE A 280 -15.83 24.95 13.11
N TYR A 281 -15.61 24.09 12.11
CA TYR A 281 -15.64 24.46 10.71
C TYR A 281 -16.75 23.82 9.90
N LEU A 282 -16.96 22.48 9.95
CA LEU A 282 -17.88 21.79 9.06
C LEU A 282 -19.35 21.88 9.50
N LYS A 283 -19.60 21.83 10.80
CA LYS A 283 -20.95 21.94 11.42
C LYS A 283 -21.99 21.01 10.78
N TYR A 284 -21.61 19.74 10.60
CA TYR A 284 -22.48 18.76 9.96
C TYR A 284 -23.76 18.48 10.73
N PRO A 285 -24.85 18.15 10.03
CA PRO A 285 -26.10 17.72 10.65
C PRO A 285 -25.91 16.40 11.40
N LYS A 286 -26.73 16.16 12.45
CA LYS A 286 -26.66 14.97 13.31
C LYS A 286 -26.71 13.66 12.54
N THR A 287 -27.47 13.60 11.44
CA THR A 287 -27.59 12.41 10.59
C THR A 287 -26.28 12.04 9.90
N GLN A 288 -25.49 13.03 9.48
CA GLN A 288 -24.20 12.81 8.84
C GLN A 288 -23.13 12.42 9.86
N ILE A 289 -23.14 13.09 11.03
CA ILE A 289 -22.27 12.72 12.16
C ILE A 289 -22.53 11.27 12.60
N LEU A 290 -23.81 10.87 12.71
CA LEU A 290 -24.15 9.49 13.08
C LEU A 290 -23.60 8.46 12.07
N LYS A 291 -23.67 8.74 10.77
CA LYS A 291 -23.09 7.87 9.74
C LYS A 291 -21.58 7.71 9.90
N ILE A 292 -20.87 8.81 10.20
CA ILE A 292 -19.43 8.78 10.43
C ILE A 292 -19.09 7.99 11.70
N ILE A 293 -19.83 8.18 12.79
CA ILE A 293 -19.64 7.43 14.05
C ILE A 293 -19.84 5.92 13.80
N ILE A 294 -20.90 5.52 13.12
CA ILE A 294 -21.13 4.11 12.77
C ILE A 294 -19.98 3.58 11.90
N GLY A 295 -19.52 4.36 10.92
CA GLY A 295 -18.35 3.99 10.11
C GLY A 295 -17.08 3.82 10.95
N LEU A 296 -16.81 4.71 11.90
CA LEU A 296 -15.68 4.60 12.82
C LEU A 296 -15.77 3.36 13.72
N ILE A 297 -16.95 3.01 14.20
CA ILE A 297 -17.18 1.78 14.98
C ILE A 297 -16.87 0.54 14.12
N TYR A 298 -17.31 0.50 12.88
CA TYR A 298 -17.00 -0.60 11.97
C TYR A 298 -15.49 -0.65 11.64
N THR A 299 -14.85 0.50 11.42
CA THR A 299 -13.40 0.59 11.24
C THR A 299 -12.66 0.02 12.45
N PHE A 300 -13.03 0.46 13.66
CA PHE A 300 -12.41 0.04 14.91
C PHE A 300 -12.50 -1.49 15.11
N PHE A 301 -13.71 -2.03 15.14
CA PHE A 301 -13.91 -3.47 15.35
C PHE A 301 -13.37 -4.29 14.18
N GLY A 302 -13.47 -3.75 12.96
CA GLY A 302 -12.91 -4.39 11.78
C GLY A 302 -11.39 -4.58 11.89
N ILE A 303 -10.65 -3.54 12.29
CA ILE A 303 -9.19 -3.61 12.48
C ILE A 303 -8.83 -4.53 13.64
N VAL A 304 -9.52 -4.42 14.79
CA VAL A 304 -9.24 -5.27 15.96
C VAL A 304 -9.41 -6.75 15.62
N ILE A 305 -10.52 -7.12 14.97
CA ILE A 305 -10.78 -8.51 14.55
C ILE A 305 -9.75 -8.96 13.51
N PHE A 306 -9.43 -8.11 12.53
CA PHE A 306 -8.44 -8.37 11.50
C PHE A 306 -7.06 -8.66 12.10
N LEU A 307 -6.54 -7.73 12.93
CA LEU A 307 -5.23 -7.88 13.57
C LEU A 307 -5.18 -9.09 14.49
N THR A 308 -6.25 -9.39 15.22
CA THR A 308 -6.32 -10.60 16.05
C THR A 308 -6.11 -11.86 15.20
N GLY A 309 -6.76 -11.96 14.03
CA GLY A 309 -6.53 -13.06 13.10
C GLY A 309 -5.11 -13.10 12.54
N VAL A 310 -4.58 -11.94 12.15
CA VAL A 310 -3.22 -11.83 11.61
C VAL A 310 -2.17 -12.25 12.63
N LEU A 311 -2.15 -11.64 13.80
CA LEU A 311 -1.09 -11.81 14.80
C LEU A 311 -1.15 -13.19 15.48
N THR A 312 -2.36 -13.73 15.67
CA THR A 312 -2.49 -15.03 16.33
C THR A 312 -2.19 -16.21 15.39
N GLY A 313 -2.60 -16.18 14.14
CA GLY A 313 -2.50 -17.34 13.25
C GLY A 313 -1.78 -17.10 11.93
N PHE A 314 -2.10 -16.06 11.16
CA PHE A 314 -1.52 -15.87 9.84
C PHE A 314 0.00 -15.67 9.88
N LEU A 315 0.48 -14.75 10.68
CA LEU A 315 1.89 -14.41 10.82
C LEU A 315 2.73 -15.61 11.35
N PRO A 316 2.34 -16.28 12.46
CA PRO A 316 3.10 -17.43 12.96
C PRO A 316 3.15 -18.58 11.96
N ILE A 317 2.04 -18.91 11.32
CA ILE A 317 1.96 -20.05 10.39
C ILE A 317 2.70 -19.77 9.09
N ALA A 318 2.69 -18.52 8.60
CA ALA A 318 3.50 -18.13 7.45
C ALA A 318 4.99 -18.40 7.70
N SER A 319 5.52 -18.05 8.89
CA SER A 319 6.93 -18.27 9.24
C SER A 319 7.25 -19.76 9.36
N VAL A 320 6.37 -20.56 9.97
CA VAL A 320 6.54 -22.02 10.08
C VAL A 320 6.59 -22.69 8.70
N ILE A 321 5.69 -22.28 7.79
CA ILE A 321 5.67 -22.83 6.43
C ILE A 321 6.95 -22.46 5.67
N GLY A 322 7.36 -21.19 5.72
CA GLY A 322 8.61 -20.72 5.11
C GLY A 322 9.82 -21.53 5.60
N TYR A 323 9.94 -21.71 6.91
CA TYR A 323 11.01 -22.50 7.53
C TYR A 323 10.98 -23.96 7.06
N LYS A 324 9.83 -24.63 7.12
CA LYS A 324 9.69 -26.04 6.77
C LYS A 324 9.95 -26.34 5.29
N ILE A 325 9.50 -25.47 4.40
CA ILE A 325 9.78 -25.62 2.96
C ILE A 325 11.28 -25.43 2.71
N ALA A 326 11.90 -24.42 3.32
CA ALA A 326 13.31 -24.12 3.14
C ALA A 326 14.21 -25.27 3.65
N THR A 327 13.85 -25.93 4.76
CA THR A 327 14.58 -27.09 5.31
C THR A 327 14.24 -28.42 4.65
N SER A 328 13.23 -28.45 3.78
CA SER A 328 12.82 -29.67 3.08
C SER A 328 13.77 -30.04 1.93
N LYS A 329 13.69 -31.29 1.45
CA LYS A 329 14.37 -31.75 0.22
C LYS A 329 13.88 -30.99 -1.04
N PHE A 330 12.77 -30.29 -0.96
CA PHE A 330 12.12 -29.57 -2.04
C PHE A 330 12.31 -28.06 -1.94
N SER A 331 13.41 -27.56 -1.35
CA SER A 331 13.69 -26.14 -1.18
C SER A 331 13.62 -25.31 -2.50
N TRP A 332 13.90 -25.94 -3.65
CA TRP A 332 13.76 -25.32 -4.97
C TRP A 332 12.33 -24.86 -5.29
N ILE A 333 11.31 -25.49 -4.65
CA ILE A 333 9.89 -25.13 -4.83
C ILE A 333 9.59 -23.75 -4.20
N LEU A 334 10.45 -23.21 -3.34
CA LEU A 334 10.28 -21.85 -2.76
C LEU A 334 10.07 -20.79 -3.83
N LEU A 335 10.81 -20.83 -4.94
CA LEU A 335 10.70 -19.82 -6.00
C LEU A 335 9.34 -19.87 -6.72
N PRO A 336 8.86 -21.02 -7.25
CA PRO A 336 7.55 -21.08 -7.86
C PRO A 336 6.39 -20.87 -6.87
N ILE A 337 6.51 -21.33 -5.62
CA ILE A 337 5.53 -21.03 -4.58
C ILE A 337 5.51 -19.53 -4.27
N GLY A 338 6.67 -18.90 -4.15
CA GLY A 338 6.78 -17.46 -3.97
C GLY A 338 6.10 -16.69 -5.11
N ALA A 339 6.34 -17.07 -6.35
CA ALA A 339 5.66 -16.48 -7.51
C ALA A 339 4.13 -16.59 -7.41
N LEU A 340 3.63 -17.77 -7.03
CA LEU A 340 2.20 -18.02 -6.87
C LEU A 340 1.61 -17.21 -5.71
N ILE A 341 2.28 -17.16 -4.55
CA ILE A 341 1.90 -16.34 -3.41
C ILE A 341 1.83 -14.88 -3.84
N GLY A 342 2.84 -14.35 -4.51
CA GLY A 342 2.89 -12.97 -4.96
C GLY A 342 1.75 -12.62 -5.92
N PHE A 343 1.40 -13.53 -6.82
CA PHE A 343 0.27 -13.34 -7.73
C PHE A 343 -1.06 -13.28 -6.97
N LEU A 344 -1.29 -14.22 -6.05
CA LEU A 344 -2.54 -14.33 -5.30
C LEU A 344 -2.74 -13.20 -4.29
N ILE A 345 -1.68 -12.71 -3.67
CA ILE A 345 -1.76 -11.64 -2.66
C ILE A 345 -2.29 -10.33 -3.24
N VAL A 346 -1.91 -9.98 -4.47
CA VAL A 346 -2.44 -8.77 -5.13
C VAL A 346 -3.96 -8.85 -5.30
N LEU A 347 -4.49 -10.04 -5.60
CA LEU A 347 -5.93 -10.25 -5.70
C LEU A 347 -6.63 -10.07 -4.35
N ALA A 348 -5.92 -10.38 -3.27
CA ALA A 348 -6.42 -10.28 -1.89
C ALA A 348 -6.31 -8.87 -1.30
N GLU A 349 -5.58 -7.94 -1.94
CA GLU A 349 -5.30 -6.63 -1.37
C GLU A 349 -6.45 -5.63 -1.65
N PRO A 350 -7.18 -5.15 -0.60
CA PRO A 350 -8.33 -4.26 -0.80
C PRO A 350 -7.94 -2.92 -1.42
N ALA A 351 -6.77 -2.38 -1.02
CA ALA A 351 -6.29 -1.10 -1.50
C ALA A 351 -6.01 -1.11 -3.01
N VAL A 352 -5.49 -2.23 -3.55
CA VAL A 352 -5.30 -2.44 -5.00
C VAL A 352 -6.64 -2.44 -5.73
N GLN A 353 -7.68 -3.07 -5.15
CA GLN A 353 -9.02 -3.10 -5.74
C GLN A 353 -9.61 -1.69 -5.86
N VAL A 354 -9.46 -0.87 -4.81
CA VAL A 354 -9.92 0.53 -4.78
C VAL A 354 -9.20 1.36 -5.84
N LEU A 355 -7.87 1.28 -5.89
CA LEU A 355 -7.06 2.03 -6.86
C LEU A 355 -7.45 1.65 -8.29
N ASN A 356 -7.48 0.35 -8.62
CA ASN A 356 -7.75 -0.12 -9.97
C ASN A 356 -9.15 0.27 -10.47
N LYS A 357 -10.16 0.23 -9.58
CA LYS A 357 -11.51 0.71 -9.90
C LYS A 357 -11.49 2.21 -10.21
N LYS A 358 -10.77 2.99 -9.41
CA LYS A 358 -10.68 4.43 -9.60
C LYS A 358 -9.94 4.79 -10.89
N VAL A 359 -8.89 4.04 -11.25
CA VAL A 359 -8.18 4.20 -12.53
C VAL A 359 -9.13 3.96 -13.71
N GLU A 360 -9.91 2.89 -13.66
CA GLU A 360 -10.90 2.56 -14.71
C GLU A 360 -11.96 3.68 -14.84
N ASP A 361 -12.48 4.18 -13.71
CA ASP A 361 -13.50 5.23 -13.67
C ASP A 361 -12.96 6.56 -14.27
N ILE A 362 -11.76 7.01 -13.85
CA ILE A 362 -11.16 8.29 -14.31
C ILE A 362 -10.70 8.22 -15.77
N THR A 363 -10.15 7.07 -16.18
CA THR A 363 -9.70 6.86 -17.57
C THR A 363 -10.84 6.49 -18.52
N HIS A 364 -12.10 6.50 -18.05
CA HIS A 364 -13.28 6.09 -18.80
C HIS A 364 -13.11 4.71 -19.48
N GLY A 365 -12.44 3.78 -18.80
CA GLY A 365 -12.21 2.43 -19.27
C GLY A 365 -11.06 2.26 -20.27
N VAL A 366 -10.31 3.33 -20.60
CA VAL A 366 -9.12 3.23 -21.49
C VAL A 366 -8.07 2.32 -20.85
N ILE A 367 -7.89 2.41 -19.54
CA ILE A 367 -7.05 1.50 -18.76
C ILE A 367 -7.99 0.61 -17.95
N SER A 368 -8.15 -0.64 -18.37
CA SER A 368 -9.07 -1.54 -17.69
C SER A 368 -8.50 -2.05 -16.36
N LYS A 369 -9.37 -2.22 -15.37
CA LYS A 369 -9.05 -2.82 -14.07
C LYS A 369 -8.31 -4.15 -14.21
N ARG A 370 -8.66 -4.99 -15.22
CA ARG A 370 -8.02 -6.30 -15.41
C ARG A 370 -6.56 -6.19 -15.84
N VAL A 371 -6.24 -5.27 -16.75
CA VAL A 371 -4.86 -5.05 -17.22
C VAL A 371 -4.00 -4.57 -16.06
N MET A 372 -4.48 -3.59 -15.28
CA MET A 372 -3.78 -3.10 -14.09
C MET A 372 -3.54 -4.24 -13.09
N MET A 373 -4.58 -5.01 -12.77
CA MET A 373 -4.49 -6.12 -11.83
C MET A 373 -3.44 -7.16 -12.25
N ILE A 374 -3.46 -7.61 -13.50
CA ILE A 374 -2.51 -8.60 -14.02
C ILE A 374 -1.09 -8.02 -14.00
N THR A 375 -0.90 -6.77 -14.41
CA THR A 375 0.43 -6.13 -14.42
C THR A 375 1.02 -6.02 -13.01
N ILE A 376 0.22 -5.60 -12.04
CA ILE A 376 0.64 -5.53 -10.63
C ILE A 376 0.96 -6.94 -10.10
N SER A 377 0.10 -7.95 -10.40
CA SER A 377 0.30 -9.32 -9.93
C SER A 377 1.58 -9.94 -10.50
N ILE A 378 1.91 -9.68 -11.76
CA ILE A 378 3.19 -10.12 -12.35
C ILE A 378 4.35 -9.42 -11.66
N GLY A 379 4.26 -8.12 -11.41
CA GLY A 379 5.27 -7.36 -10.69
C GLY A 379 5.54 -7.94 -9.30
N VAL A 380 4.50 -8.20 -8.52
CA VAL A 380 4.63 -8.79 -7.16
C VAL A 380 5.12 -10.24 -7.22
N SER A 381 4.71 -11.03 -8.20
CA SER A 381 5.26 -12.38 -8.40
C SER A 381 6.78 -12.36 -8.60
N LEU A 382 7.26 -11.48 -9.48
CA LEU A 382 8.69 -11.30 -9.72
C LEU A 382 9.41 -10.79 -8.47
N SER A 383 8.77 -9.91 -7.69
CA SER A 383 9.32 -9.41 -6.41
C SER A 383 9.60 -10.55 -5.45
N LEU A 384 8.67 -11.49 -5.30
CA LEU A 384 8.85 -12.62 -4.40
C LEU A 384 9.91 -13.60 -4.87
N ILE A 385 9.99 -13.85 -6.18
CA ILE A 385 11.08 -14.66 -6.75
C ILE A 385 12.44 -14.03 -6.39
N ILE A 386 12.58 -12.72 -6.62
CA ILE A 386 13.85 -12.01 -6.34
C ILE A 386 14.14 -11.97 -4.83
N ALA A 387 13.12 -11.70 -3.99
CA ALA A 387 13.29 -11.68 -2.54
C ALA A 387 13.72 -13.04 -1.99
N LEU A 388 13.10 -14.13 -2.44
CA LEU A 388 13.48 -15.49 -2.05
C LEU A 388 14.86 -15.89 -2.59
N ALA A 389 15.15 -15.58 -3.86
CA ALA A 389 16.46 -15.83 -4.44
C ALA A 389 17.56 -15.07 -3.67
N ARG A 390 17.29 -13.82 -3.25
CA ARG A 390 18.21 -13.07 -2.41
C ARG A 390 18.56 -13.79 -1.13
N VAL A 391 17.58 -14.35 -0.41
CA VAL A 391 17.82 -15.10 0.83
C VAL A 391 18.58 -16.40 0.56
N LEU A 392 18.19 -17.12 -0.49
CA LEU A 392 18.80 -18.42 -0.84
C LEU A 392 20.26 -18.28 -1.28
N TYR A 393 20.61 -17.20 -1.99
CA TYR A 393 21.95 -16.97 -2.53
C TYR A 393 22.75 -15.91 -1.75
N ASN A 394 22.22 -15.39 -0.62
CA ASN A 394 22.85 -14.36 0.21
C ASN A 394 23.28 -13.12 -0.59
N ILE A 395 22.40 -12.61 -1.46
CA ILE A 395 22.66 -11.40 -2.27
C ILE A 395 22.37 -10.17 -1.41
N ASP A 396 23.33 -9.24 -1.35
CA ASP A 396 23.13 -7.97 -0.64
C ASP A 396 22.02 -7.14 -1.28
N PHE A 397 21.17 -6.57 -0.44
CA PHE A 397 19.98 -5.83 -0.87
C PHE A 397 20.29 -4.64 -1.78
N ILE A 398 21.42 -3.96 -1.55
CA ILE A 398 21.81 -2.78 -2.33
C ILE A 398 22.00 -3.09 -3.81
N TYR A 399 22.54 -4.27 -4.14
CA TYR A 399 22.76 -4.67 -5.54
C TYR A 399 21.48 -4.95 -6.31
N LEU A 400 20.36 -5.18 -5.61
CA LEU A 400 19.06 -5.38 -6.22
C LEU A 400 18.26 -4.09 -6.27
N ILE A 401 18.16 -3.36 -5.16
CA ILE A 401 17.25 -2.23 -5.05
C ILE A 401 17.77 -0.99 -5.80
N LEU A 402 19.08 -0.75 -5.80
CA LEU A 402 19.67 0.41 -6.47
C LEU A 402 19.46 0.38 -7.99
N PRO A 403 19.79 -0.72 -8.72
CA PRO A 403 19.51 -0.80 -10.15
C PRO A 403 18.00 -0.73 -10.45
N LEU A 404 17.16 -1.36 -9.60
CA LEU A 404 15.71 -1.32 -9.78
C LEU A 404 15.16 0.11 -9.69
N TYR A 405 15.58 0.90 -8.71
CA TYR A 405 15.16 2.30 -8.60
C TYR A 405 15.66 3.14 -9.77
N LEU A 406 16.90 2.96 -10.19
CA LEU A 406 17.45 3.67 -11.35
C LEU A 406 16.66 3.39 -12.63
N VAL A 407 16.39 2.10 -12.92
CA VAL A 407 15.58 1.70 -14.08
C VAL A 407 14.15 2.22 -13.97
N THR A 408 13.56 2.16 -12.78
CA THR A 408 12.20 2.65 -12.53
C THR A 408 12.10 4.16 -12.79
N ILE A 409 13.08 4.96 -12.33
CA ILE A 409 13.12 6.40 -12.59
C ILE A 409 13.26 6.67 -14.09
N ILE A 410 14.16 5.97 -14.78
CA ILE A 410 14.34 6.12 -16.24
C ILE A 410 13.03 5.81 -16.97
N CYS A 411 12.39 4.67 -16.67
CA CYS A 411 11.12 4.30 -17.29
C CYS A 411 10.02 5.32 -16.98
N SER A 412 9.95 5.85 -15.76
CA SER A 412 8.95 6.84 -15.36
C SER A 412 9.09 8.17 -16.11
N VAL A 413 10.31 8.58 -16.43
CA VAL A 413 10.57 9.78 -17.24
C VAL A 413 10.12 9.57 -18.69
N LEU A 414 10.26 8.35 -19.21
CA LEU A 414 9.92 7.99 -20.58
C LEU A 414 8.41 7.81 -20.80
N CYS A 415 7.65 7.40 -19.80
CA CYS A 415 6.18 7.19 -19.93
C CYS A 415 5.40 8.50 -19.85
N THR A 416 4.08 8.44 -20.12
CA THR A 416 3.19 9.62 -20.01
C THR A 416 2.97 10.00 -18.55
N PRO A 417 2.64 11.28 -18.23
CA PRO A 417 2.45 11.73 -16.85
C PRO A 417 1.45 10.89 -16.05
N ILE A 418 0.34 10.52 -16.64
CA ILE A 418 -0.69 9.69 -16.01
C ILE A 418 -0.14 8.30 -15.65
N PHE A 419 0.60 7.64 -16.54
CA PHE A 419 1.20 6.34 -16.24
C PHE A 419 2.31 6.43 -15.19
N THR A 420 3.04 7.55 -15.12
CA THR A 420 3.98 7.78 -14.01
C THR A 420 3.24 7.84 -12.68
N ALA A 421 2.17 8.62 -12.59
CA ALA A 421 1.37 8.74 -11.37
C ALA A 421 0.77 7.38 -10.95
N LEU A 422 0.14 6.67 -11.91
CA LEU A 422 -0.46 5.35 -11.68
C LEU A 422 0.57 4.29 -11.27
N ALA A 423 1.77 4.31 -11.87
CA ALA A 423 2.83 3.36 -11.55
C ALA A 423 3.25 3.51 -10.08
N PHE A 424 3.59 4.72 -9.65
CA PHE A 424 4.05 4.95 -8.29
C PHE A 424 2.93 4.80 -7.25
N ASP A 425 1.71 5.22 -7.54
CA ASP A 425 0.55 4.97 -6.67
C ASP A 425 0.29 3.45 -6.53
N SER A 426 0.41 2.69 -7.62
CA SER A 426 0.21 1.23 -7.60
C SER A 426 1.27 0.49 -6.80
N GLY A 427 2.52 0.94 -6.87
CA GLY A 427 3.60 0.33 -6.08
C GLY A 427 3.39 0.50 -4.59
N GLY A 428 3.01 1.72 -4.15
CA GLY A 428 2.65 1.95 -2.76
C GLY A 428 1.52 1.03 -2.30
N VAL A 429 0.46 0.94 -3.10
CA VAL A 429 -0.74 0.16 -2.74
C VAL A 429 -0.51 -1.36 -2.83
N ALA A 430 0.41 -1.84 -3.69
CA ALA A 430 0.69 -3.28 -3.84
C ALA A 430 1.37 -3.90 -2.61
N ALA A 431 2.07 -3.11 -1.82
CA ALA A 431 2.79 -3.54 -0.62
C ALA A 431 1.96 -3.45 0.67
N GLY A 432 0.65 -3.70 0.58
CA GLY A 432 -0.28 -3.55 1.70
C GLY A 432 -0.22 -4.66 2.75
N THR A 433 -1.32 -4.82 3.44
CA THR A 433 -1.48 -5.62 4.67
C THR A 433 -1.00 -7.06 4.56
N MET A 434 -1.26 -7.73 3.42
CA MET A 434 -0.85 -9.12 3.23
C MET A 434 0.67 -9.26 3.07
N SER A 435 1.35 -8.23 2.61
CA SER A 435 2.81 -8.24 2.47
C SER A 435 3.51 -8.25 3.83
N THR A 436 3.00 -7.48 4.79
CA THR A 436 3.57 -7.39 6.15
C THR A 436 3.13 -8.53 7.06
N SER A 437 1.90 -9.04 6.89
CA SER A 437 1.31 -10.04 7.78
C SER A 437 1.54 -11.48 7.33
N PHE A 438 1.83 -11.73 6.05
CA PHE A 438 2.06 -13.07 5.52
C PHE A 438 3.40 -13.22 4.79
N ILE A 439 3.72 -12.36 3.80
CA ILE A 439 4.93 -12.53 3.00
C ILE A 439 6.20 -12.32 3.84
N LEU A 440 6.27 -11.22 4.57
CA LEU A 440 7.46 -10.91 5.37
C LEU A 440 7.73 -11.99 6.42
N PRO A 441 6.76 -12.46 7.22
CA PRO A 441 6.96 -13.61 8.12
C PRO A 441 7.34 -14.91 7.40
N PHE A 442 6.76 -15.19 6.23
CA PHE A 442 7.14 -16.34 5.42
C PHE A 442 8.63 -16.31 5.07
N ILE A 443 9.13 -15.15 4.62
CA ILE A 443 10.56 -14.98 4.29
C ILE A 443 11.43 -14.98 5.56
N MET A 444 10.94 -14.45 6.69
CA MET A 444 11.64 -14.58 7.97
C MET A 444 11.88 -16.06 8.33
N GLY A 445 10.88 -16.92 8.13
CA GLY A 445 11.02 -18.37 8.31
C GLY A 445 12.09 -18.97 7.40
N VAL A 446 12.15 -18.54 6.13
CA VAL A 446 13.21 -18.97 5.19
C VAL A 446 14.59 -18.47 5.63
N CYS A 447 14.71 -17.25 6.14
CA CYS A 447 15.95 -16.70 6.67
C CYS A 447 16.50 -17.54 7.84
N VAL A 448 15.63 -17.91 8.79
CA VAL A 448 16.01 -18.76 9.92
C VAL A 448 16.49 -20.13 9.43
N ALA A 449 15.83 -20.72 8.45
CA ALA A 449 16.23 -22.00 7.86
C ALA A 449 17.62 -21.94 7.20
N ASN A 450 17.97 -20.81 6.58
CA ASN A 450 19.26 -20.59 5.92
C ASN A 450 20.33 -19.97 6.83
N ASN A 451 20.06 -19.79 8.13
CA ASN A 451 20.94 -19.10 9.08
C ASN A 451 21.30 -17.66 8.63
N THR A 452 20.42 -17.01 7.90
CA THR A 452 20.58 -15.62 7.42
C THR A 452 20.02 -14.65 8.46
N ASN A 453 20.69 -13.52 8.68
CA ASN A 453 20.17 -12.48 9.56
C ASN A 453 18.83 -11.96 9.01
N ILE A 454 17.78 -11.99 9.85
CA ILE A 454 16.42 -11.61 9.48
C ILE A 454 16.36 -10.14 9.01
N MET A 455 17.08 -9.24 9.72
CA MET A 455 17.09 -7.80 9.38
C MET A 455 17.65 -7.53 7.98
N VAL A 456 18.64 -8.31 7.56
CA VAL A 456 19.27 -8.17 6.25
C VAL A 456 18.57 -9.04 5.21
N GLY A 457 18.09 -10.23 5.56
CA GLY A 457 17.53 -11.21 4.63
C GLY A 457 16.03 -11.01 4.34
N ALA A 458 15.20 -10.84 5.37
CA ALA A 458 13.75 -10.77 5.22
C ALA A 458 13.26 -9.36 4.89
N PHE A 459 13.74 -8.35 5.60
CA PHE A 459 13.40 -6.96 5.30
C PHE A 459 13.93 -6.54 3.92
N GLY A 460 13.35 -5.53 3.32
CA GLY A 460 13.53 -5.16 1.92
C GLY A 460 12.60 -5.90 0.96
N THR A 461 11.90 -6.93 1.45
CA THR A 461 10.92 -7.67 0.64
C THR A 461 9.73 -6.82 0.30
N VAL A 462 9.19 -6.06 1.25
CA VAL A 462 8.03 -5.18 1.04
C VAL A 462 8.39 -4.08 0.06
N ALA A 463 9.62 -3.58 0.13
CA ALA A 463 10.15 -2.61 -0.84
C ALA A 463 10.25 -3.16 -2.26
N LEU A 464 10.68 -4.41 -2.43
CA LEU A 464 10.68 -5.08 -3.74
C LEU A 464 9.25 -5.24 -4.28
N ILE A 465 8.28 -5.61 -3.40
CA ILE A 465 6.86 -5.72 -3.74
C ILE A 465 6.29 -4.36 -4.19
N ALA A 466 6.76 -3.27 -3.64
CA ALA A 466 6.38 -1.93 -4.11
C ALA A 466 7.08 -1.55 -5.42
N CYS A 467 8.37 -1.80 -5.54
CA CYS A 467 9.20 -1.30 -6.64
C CYS A 467 8.90 -1.99 -7.98
N LEU A 468 8.75 -3.32 -8.02
CA LEU A 468 8.55 -4.05 -9.27
C LEU A 468 7.20 -3.79 -9.95
N PRO A 469 6.07 -3.63 -9.26
CA PRO A 469 4.85 -3.12 -9.88
C PRO A 469 5.00 -1.73 -10.47
N ILE A 470 5.76 -0.81 -9.82
CA ILE A 470 6.06 0.51 -10.38
C ILE A 470 6.77 0.34 -11.73
N LEU A 471 7.78 -0.51 -11.78
CA LEU A 471 8.51 -0.81 -13.00
C LEU A 471 7.60 -1.44 -14.07
N ALA A 472 6.78 -2.43 -13.71
CA ALA A 472 5.89 -3.12 -14.63
C ALA A 472 4.87 -2.16 -15.28
N ILE A 473 4.26 -1.28 -14.48
CA ILE A 473 3.29 -0.29 -14.99
C ILE A 473 4.01 0.82 -15.77
N SER A 474 5.23 1.22 -15.37
CA SER A 474 6.03 2.17 -16.15
C SER A 474 6.37 1.61 -17.52
N ILE A 475 6.74 0.33 -17.62
CA ILE A 475 6.98 -0.36 -18.89
C ILE A 475 5.69 -0.40 -19.73
N LEU A 476 4.54 -0.75 -19.10
CA LEU A 476 3.23 -0.72 -19.77
C LEU A 476 2.95 0.68 -20.34
N GLY A 477 3.23 1.74 -19.58
CA GLY A 477 3.08 3.12 -20.01
C GLY A 477 3.97 3.51 -21.19
N VAL A 478 5.21 3.02 -21.23
CA VAL A 478 6.11 3.21 -22.37
C VAL A 478 5.58 2.50 -23.61
N ILE A 479 5.15 1.24 -23.47
CA ILE A 479 4.54 0.46 -24.56
C ILE A 479 3.30 1.18 -25.11
N TYR A 480 2.41 1.64 -24.22
CA TYR A 480 1.21 2.38 -24.60
C TYR A 480 1.54 3.65 -25.39
N ARG A 481 2.56 4.41 -24.94
CA ARG A 481 3.04 5.61 -25.65
C ARG A 481 3.51 5.29 -27.05
N VAL A 482 4.31 4.24 -27.21
CA VAL A 482 4.86 3.81 -28.52
C VAL A 482 3.72 3.38 -29.47
N ILE A 483 2.78 2.57 -28.99
CA ILE A 483 1.63 2.11 -29.79
C ILE A 483 0.77 3.30 -30.23
N SER A 484 0.46 4.21 -29.30
CA SER A 484 -0.35 5.41 -29.60
C SER A 484 0.34 6.29 -30.65
N GLN A 485 1.64 6.51 -30.52
CA GLN A 485 2.40 7.29 -31.51
C GLN A 485 2.40 6.61 -32.90
N TYR A 486 2.52 5.27 -32.91
CA TYR A 486 2.48 4.50 -34.16
C TYR A 486 1.09 4.58 -34.85
N GLN A 487 -0.01 4.50 -34.08
CA GLN A 487 -1.36 4.64 -34.59
C GLN A 487 -1.60 6.05 -35.16
N ILE A 488 -1.21 7.11 -34.44
CA ILE A 488 -1.29 8.49 -34.92
C ILE A 488 -0.47 8.70 -36.19
N ALA A 489 0.73 8.11 -36.28
CA ALA A 489 1.56 8.19 -37.47
C ALA A 489 0.94 7.47 -38.69
N LYS A 490 0.19 6.38 -38.44
CA LYS A 490 -0.52 5.62 -39.48
C LYS A 490 -1.80 6.31 -39.94
N GLU A 491 -2.47 7.05 -39.07
CA GLU A 491 -3.71 7.80 -39.34
C GLU A 491 -3.47 9.18 -39.97
N LYS A 492 -2.20 9.65 -40.09
CA LYS A 492 -1.95 10.89 -40.84
C LYS A 492 -2.50 10.73 -42.26
N PRO A 493 -3.48 11.56 -42.64
CA PRO A 493 -4.20 11.37 -43.89
C PRO A 493 -3.23 11.50 -45.08
N LYS A 494 -3.22 10.48 -45.96
CA LYS A 494 -2.52 10.46 -47.23
C LYS A 494 -3.09 11.47 -48.26
N THR A 495 -4.03 12.33 -47.87
CA THR A 495 -4.66 13.29 -48.78
C THR A 495 -4.69 14.66 -48.13
N LYS A 496 -3.86 15.57 -48.67
CA LYS A 496 -4.28 16.98 -48.77
C LYS A 496 -5.53 17.00 -49.69
N LYS A 497 -6.71 16.84 -49.13
CA LYS A 497 -7.90 17.32 -49.82
C LYS A 497 -7.75 18.83 -49.84
N SER A 498 -7.58 19.37 -51.06
CA SER A 498 -7.76 20.77 -51.31
C SER A 498 -9.08 21.20 -50.67
N VAL A 499 -9.04 22.19 -49.82
CA VAL A 499 -10.24 22.86 -49.33
C VAL A 499 -10.81 23.54 -50.57
N GLU A 500 -11.85 22.96 -51.15
CA GLU A 500 -12.69 23.69 -52.13
C GLU A 500 -13.38 24.81 -51.33
N ILE A 501 -12.92 26.04 -51.57
CA ILE A 501 -13.58 27.23 -51.09
C ILE A 501 -14.87 27.35 -51.94
N ILE A 502 -16.01 27.03 -51.38
CA ILE A 502 -17.31 27.32 -51.98
C ILE A 502 -17.54 28.81 -51.74
N GLU A 503 -17.27 29.67 -52.75
CA GLU A 503 -17.74 31.04 -52.78
C GLU A 503 -19.26 31.01 -52.94
N PHE A 504 -19.98 31.49 -51.93
CA PHE A 504 -21.39 31.77 -52.03
C PHE A 504 -21.52 33.09 -52.76
N ASP A 505 -21.98 33.04 -54.01
CA ASP A 505 -22.40 34.21 -54.78
C ASP A 505 -23.72 34.73 -54.18
N TYR A 506 -23.62 35.83 -53.45
CA TYR A 506 -24.79 36.61 -53.04
C TYR A 506 -25.17 37.47 -54.22
N GLY A 507 -26.07 36.98 -55.10
CA GLY A 507 -26.69 37.77 -56.12
C GLY A 507 -27.38 39.02 -55.51
N ASP A 508 -26.92 40.16 -55.93
CA ASP A 508 -27.61 41.42 -55.70
C ASP A 508 -28.98 41.38 -56.42
N ASP A 509 -30.06 41.17 -55.67
CA ASP A 509 -31.40 41.41 -56.15
C ASP A 509 -31.74 42.83 -55.82
N ASP A 510 -31.93 43.62 -56.94
CA ASP A 510 -32.52 45.00 -57.02
C ASP A 510 -33.97 45.10 -56.45
#